data_93dbb223b903590626e2fbdee6b88616
#
_entry.id   93dbb223b903590626e2fbdee6b88616
#
_cell.length_a   1.000
_cell.length_b   1.000
_cell.length_c   1.000
_cell.angle_alpha   90.00
_cell.angle_beta   90.00
_cell.angle_gamma   90.00
#
_symmetry.space_group_name_H-M   'P 1'
#
loop_
_entity.id
_entity.type
_entity.pdbx_description
1 polymer ?
#
loop_
_entity_poly.entity_id
_entity_poly.type
_entity_poly.pdbx_seq_one_letter_code
_entity_poly.pdbx_strand_id
1 'polypeptide(L)'
;MFAACDIPDLRQYGVAAYTNGASSGNNYTFGEGSLSIGQFLYLSRNDGFREFFGVEPTVLNPLNFDFALGTSGDDAFEVFFNGTVIDTFGEKGVDGTNTSWKFMDGWAYRSSGTGPDRATFELSSWTFGNGAWKRLVDG
;
A
#
# COMPACT_ATOMS: atom_id res chain seq x y z
N MET A 1 2.88 2.42 4.51
CA MET A 1 4.01 1.55 4.93
C MET A 1 4.24 1.72 6.42
N PHE A 2 4.42 0.63 7.16
CA PHE A 2 4.74 0.63 8.59
C PHE A 2 6.23 0.34 8.80
N ALA A 3 6.90 1.10 9.67
CA ALA A 3 8.31 0.91 10.00
C ALA A 3 8.47 -0.09 11.16
N ALA A 4 8.90 -1.31 10.87
CA ALA A 4 9.21 -2.34 11.87
C ALA A 4 10.58 -2.14 12.53
N CYS A 5 11.41 -1.26 11.99
CA CYS A 5 12.69 -0.80 12.54
C CYS A 5 12.92 0.65 12.13
N ASP A 6 13.93 1.29 12.65
CA ASP A 6 14.32 2.61 12.21
C ASP A 6 14.77 2.58 10.74
N ILE A 7 14.24 3.50 9.95
CA ILE A 7 14.59 3.73 8.55
C ILE A 7 15.28 5.09 8.45
N PRO A 8 16.60 5.12 8.35
CA PRO A 8 17.34 6.39 8.36
C PRO A 8 17.26 7.17 7.05
N ASP A 9 16.97 6.50 5.94
CA ASP A 9 16.92 7.10 4.60
C ASP A 9 15.81 6.48 3.75
N LEU A 10 14.73 7.23 3.57
CA LEU A 10 13.58 6.80 2.75
C LEU A 10 13.88 6.71 1.25
N ARG A 11 14.93 7.36 0.74
CA ARG A 11 15.31 7.29 -0.69
C ARG A 11 15.68 5.88 -1.14
N GLN A 12 15.98 5.00 -0.22
CA GLN A 12 16.26 3.58 -0.51
C GLN A 12 14.98 2.76 -0.71
N TYR A 13 13.82 3.34 -0.41
CA TYR A 13 12.52 2.67 -0.47
C TYR A 13 11.64 3.22 -1.57
N GLY A 14 10.74 2.40 -2.03
CA GLY A 14 9.74 2.78 -3.01
C GLY A 14 8.57 1.82 -3.03
N VAL A 15 7.56 2.18 -3.82
CA VAL A 15 6.36 1.37 -4.03
C VAL A 15 6.07 1.26 -5.53
N ALA A 16 5.42 0.17 -5.93
CA ALA A 16 4.86 0.01 -7.26
C ALA A 16 3.40 -0.40 -7.18
N ALA A 17 2.61 0.01 -8.16
CA ALA A 17 1.25 -0.45 -8.38
C ALA A 17 1.14 -1.12 -9.75
N TYR A 18 0.46 -2.25 -9.79
CA TYR A 18 0.23 -3.08 -10.98
C TYR A 18 -1.28 -3.19 -11.20
N THR A 19 -1.80 -2.34 -12.08
CA THR A 19 -3.23 -2.23 -12.30
C THR A 19 -3.73 -3.26 -13.32
N ASN A 20 -4.90 -3.85 -13.08
CA ASN A 20 -5.59 -4.76 -14.00
C ASN A 20 -4.69 -5.91 -14.54
N GLY A 21 -3.90 -6.53 -13.68
CA GLY A 21 -3.03 -7.64 -14.07
C GLY A 21 -1.80 -7.24 -14.88
N ALA A 22 -1.38 -5.99 -14.83
CA ALA A 22 -0.17 -5.54 -15.50
C ALA A 22 1.08 -6.23 -14.93
N SER A 23 2.02 -6.59 -15.80
CA SER A 23 3.34 -7.11 -15.41
C SER A 23 4.40 -6.02 -15.20
N SER A 24 4.13 -4.81 -15.71
CA SER A 24 4.93 -3.60 -15.48
C SER A 24 4.11 -2.61 -14.66
N GLY A 25 4.65 -2.12 -13.56
CA GLY A 25 3.97 -1.21 -12.65
C GLY A 25 4.44 0.23 -12.75
N ASN A 26 3.64 1.12 -12.20
CA ASN A 26 4.04 2.49 -11.92
C ASN A 26 4.85 2.50 -10.62
N ASN A 27 6.07 2.98 -10.67
CA ASN A 27 7.01 3.00 -9.55
C ASN A 27 7.14 4.40 -8.97
N TYR A 28 7.18 4.48 -7.65
CA TYR A 28 7.48 5.70 -6.92
C TYR A 28 8.59 5.42 -5.89
N THR A 29 9.67 6.19 -5.95
CA THR A 29 10.74 6.16 -4.94
C THR A 29 10.52 7.33 -3.99
N PHE A 30 10.60 7.10 -2.69
CA PHE A 30 10.43 8.16 -1.71
C PHE A 30 11.56 9.18 -1.78
N GLY A 31 11.25 10.42 -1.39
CA GLY A 31 12.22 11.49 -1.27
C GLY A 31 13.05 11.37 0.03
N GLU A 32 13.78 12.44 0.34
CA GLU A 32 14.51 12.55 1.60
C GLU A 32 13.57 12.43 2.80
N GLY A 33 14.05 11.77 3.84
CA GLY A 33 13.34 11.58 5.08
C GLY A 33 13.76 10.33 5.81
N SER A 34 13.23 10.18 7.00
CA SER A 34 13.43 9.01 7.86
C SER A 34 12.12 8.60 8.51
N LEU A 35 12.03 7.37 8.97
CA LEU A 35 10.94 6.87 9.79
C LEU A 35 11.51 6.17 11.02
N SER A 36 11.00 6.51 12.20
CA SER A 36 11.30 5.73 13.39
C SER A 36 10.45 4.47 13.47
N ILE A 37 10.96 3.48 14.19
CA ILE A 37 10.19 2.27 14.50
C ILE A 37 8.80 2.61 15.04
N GLY A 38 7.79 1.92 14.55
CA GLY A 38 6.39 2.14 14.92
C GLY A 38 5.66 3.24 14.13
N GLN A 39 6.35 4.04 13.35
CA GLN A 39 5.72 5.07 12.53
C GLN A 39 5.15 4.51 11.23
N PHE A 40 4.14 5.22 10.70
CA PHE A 40 3.54 4.96 9.42
C PHE A 40 3.91 6.02 8.39
N LEU A 41 4.14 5.59 7.16
CA LEU A 41 4.19 6.44 5.99
C LEU A 41 2.89 6.25 5.21
N TYR A 42 2.18 7.36 4.95
CA TYR A 42 0.92 7.39 4.26
C TYR A 42 1.08 7.99 2.87
N LEU A 43 0.61 7.26 1.84
CA LEU A 43 0.48 7.80 0.49
C LEU A 43 -0.99 8.02 0.21
N SER A 44 -1.32 9.17 -0.34
CA SER A 44 -2.68 9.48 -0.76
C SER A 44 -2.70 10.15 -2.13
N ARG A 45 -3.76 9.88 -2.86
CA ARG A 45 -4.03 10.53 -4.14
C ARG A 45 -4.55 11.96 -3.99
N ASN A 46 -5.33 12.22 -2.94
CA ASN A 46 -6.06 13.47 -2.79
C ASN A 46 -6.17 13.90 -1.32
N ASP A 47 -6.67 15.11 -1.12
CA ASP A 47 -6.80 15.75 0.20
C ASP A 47 -7.84 15.07 1.11
N GLY A 48 -8.77 14.29 0.56
CA GLY A 48 -9.79 13.60 1.34
C GLY A 48 -9.24 12.61 2.36
N PHE A 49 -7.98 12.19 2.21
CA PHE A 49 -7.30 11.35 3.18
C PHE A 49 -7.27 12.00 4.57
N ARG A 50 -6.86 13.27 4.66
CA ARG A 50 -6.82 14.02 5.91
C ARG A 50 -8.20 14.19 6.53
N GLU A 51 -9.18 14.51 5.70
CA GLU A 51 -10.57 14.70 6.17
C GLU A 51 -11.14 13.41 6.75
N PHE A 52 -10.80 12.27 6.12
CA PHE A 52 -11.32 10.97 6.51
C PHE A 52 -10.58 10.35 7.70
N PHE A 53 -9.24 10.35 7.68
CA PHE A 53 -8.42 9.67 8.68
C PHE A 53 -7.93 10.58 9.81
N GLY A 54 -8.06 11.91 9.69
CA GLY A 54 -7.58 12.86 10.69
C GLY A 54 -6.06 13.00 10.76
N VAL A 55 -5.32 12.45 9.80
CA VAL A 55 -3.86 12.53 9.71
C VAL A 55 -3.42 13.04 8.34
N GLU A 56 -2.30 13.76 8.29
CA GLU A 56 -1.73 14.20 7.02
C GLU A 56 -1.09 13.02 6.27
N PRO A 57 -1.30 12.90 4.95
CA PRO A 57 -0.52 11.97 4.16
C PRO A 57 0.94 12.41 4.13
N THR A 58 1.86 11.47 4.25
CA THR A 58 3.30 11.74 4.11
C THR A 58 3.64 12.13 2.68
N VAL A 59 2.96 11.52 1.72
CA VAL A 59 3.08 11.83 0.30
C VAL A 59 1.69 12.00 -0.26
N LEU A 60 1.41 13.20 -0.76
CA LEU A 60 0.15 13.54 -1.41
C LEU A 60 0.37 13.64 -2.92
N ASN A 61 -0.46 12.94 -3.68
CA ASN A 61 -0.46 12.93 -5.14
C ASN A 61 0.95 12.83 -5.74
N PRO A 62 1.67 11.73 -5.49
CA PRO A 62 3.04 11.58 -5.95
C PRO A 62 3.09 11.66 -7.47
N LEU A 63 3.88 12.63 -7.97
CA LEU A 63 4.06 12.85 -9.40
C LEU A 63 4.57 11.57 -10.08
N ASN A 64 3.97 11.22 -11.20
CA ASN A 64 4.28 10.04 -12.02
C ASN A 64 3.93 8.69 -11.37
N PHE A 65 3.32 8.68 -10.20
CA PHE A 65 2.76 7.48 -9.61
C PHE A 65 1.25 7.57 -9.73
N ASP A 66 0.73 7.03 -10.79
CA ASP A 66 -0.71 6.94 -10.99
C ASP A 66 -1.28 5.84 -10.10
N PHE A 67 -1.11 6.08 -8.80
CA PHE A 67 -1.50 5.18 -7.73
C PHE A 67 -2.98 4.86 -7.76
N ALA A 68 -3.74 5.58 -8.54
CA ALA A 68 -5.12 5.63 -8.21
C ALA A 68 -6.09 5.71 -9.36
N LEU A 69 -5.63 5.79 -10.58
CA LEU A 69 -6.57 5.88 -11.69
C LEU A 69 -7.28 4.57 -11.99
N GLY A 70 -6.96 3.51 -11.29
CA GLY A 70 -7.54 2.22 -11.53
C GLY A 70 -7.64 1.30 -10.33
N THR A 71 -7.29 1.75 -9.12
CA THR A 71 -7.38 0.87 -7.95
C THR A 71 -8.81 0.65 -7.53
N SER A 72 -9.41 -0.39 -8.08
CA SER A 72 -10.76 -0.84 -7.72
C SER A 72 -10.76 -1.94 -6.64
N GLY A 73 -9.61 -2.17 -6.02
CA GLY A 73 -9.44 -3.19 -4.98
C GLY A 73 -9.09 -4.58 -5.53
N ASP A 74 -8.56 -4.62 -6.75
CA ASP A 74 -8.13 -5.83 -7.46
C ASP A 74 -6.72 -5.68 -8.06
N ASP A 75 -6.00 -4.67 -7.61
CA ASP A 75 -4.66 -4.33 -8.08
C ASP A 75 -3.59 -4.80 -7.11
N ALA A 76 -2.42 -5.18 -7.64
CA ALA A 76 -1.29 -5.61 -6.85
C ALA A 76 -0.33 -4.45 -6.55
N PHE A 77 0.35 -4.56 -5.40
CA PHE A 77 1.32 -3.57 -4.92
C PHE A 77 2.59 -4.25 -4.43
N GLU A 78 3.72 -3.62 -4.64
CA GLU A 78 5.01 -4.03 -4.09
C GLU A 78 5.69 -2.88 -3.35
N VAL A 79 6.42 -3.21 -2.28
CA VAL A 79 7.33 -2.30 -1.57
C VAL A 79 8.75 -2.73 -1.85
N PHE A 80 9.64 -1.78 -2.18
CA PHE A 80 11.04 -2.04 -2.50
C PHE A 80 11.98 -1.45 -1.46
N PHE A 81 13.12 -2.11 -1.33
CA PHE A 81 14.34 -1.58 -0.72
C PHE A 81 15.51 -1.77 -1.69
N ASN A 82 16.16 -0.68 -2.10
CA ASN A 82 17.26 -0.70 -3.08
C ASN A 82 16.95 -1.54 -4.33
N GLY A 83 15.75 -1.37 -4.87
CA GLY A 83 15.29 -2.09 -6.07
C GLY A 83 14.89 -3.56 -5.85
N THR A 84 15.01 -4.06 -4.62
CA THR A 84 14.58 -5.43 -4.27
C THR A 84 13.21 -5.39 -3.62
N VAL A 85 12.28 -6.23 -4.07
CA VAL A 85 10.95 -6.35 -3.46
C VAL A 85 11.08 -6.92 -2.05
N ILE A 86 10.55 -6.20 -1.08
CA ILE A 86 10.57 -6.59 0.33
C ILE A 86 9.19 -6.98 0.86
N ASP A 87 8.13 -6.50 0.22
CA ASP A 87 6.76 -6.86 0.57
C ASP A 87 5.82 -6.74 -0.63
N THR A 88 4.77 -7.57 -0.66
CA THR A 88 3.82 -7.68 -1.77
C THR A 88 2.40 -7.84 -1.26
N PHE A 89 1.46 -7.11 -1.89
CA PHE A 89 0.02 -7.33 -1.80
C PHE A 89 -0.51 -7.69 -3.19
N GLY A 90 -1.27 -8.79 -3.28
CA GLY A 90 -1.79 -9.28 -4.56
C GLY A 90 -0.72 -9.95 -5.43
N GLU A 91 -1.12 -10.45 -6.58
CA GLU A 91 -0.25 -11.17 -7.50
C GLU A 91 0.04 -10.32 -8.73
N LYS A 92 1.31 -9.93 -8.92
CA LYS A 92 1.76 -9.20 -10.11
C LYS A 92 1.47 -9.99 -11.38
N GLY A 93 0.86 -9.33 -12.36
CA GLY A 93 0.48 -9.96 -13.63
C GLY A 93 -0.85 -10.69 -13.57
N VAL A 94 -1.57 -10.63 -12.45
CA VAL A 94 -2.89 -11.23 -12.26
C VAL A 94 -3.93 -10.12 -12.06
N ASP A 95 -4.98 -10.13 -12.85
CA ASP A 95 -6.17 -9.32 -12.61
C ASP A 95 -6.94 -9.91 -11.43
N GLY A 96 -7.00 -9.15 -10.33
CA GLY A 96 -7.60 -9.61 -9.07
C GLY A 96 -9.11 -9.67 -9.05
N THR A 97 -9.81 -9.31 -10.14
CA THR A 97 -11.27 -9.18 -10.19
C THR A 97 -12.03 -10.41 -9.65
N ASN A 98 -11.52 -11.62 -9.88
CA ASN A 98 -12.13 -12.87 -9.43
C ASN A 98 -11.26 -13.64 -8.42
N THR A 99 -10.37 -12.95 -7.74
CA THR A 99 -9.47 -13.57 -6.76
C THR A 99 -9.99 -13.42 -5.33
N SER A 100 -9.42 -14.21 -4.43
CA SER A 100 -9.73 -14.17 -3.00
C SER A 100 -9.14 -12.93 -2.28
N TRP A 101 -8.24 -12.18 -2.93
CA TRP A 101 -7.64 -10.96 -2.39
C TRP A 101 -8.28 -9.66 -2.89
N LYS A 102 -9.37 -9.75 -3.67
CA LYS A 102 -10.17 -8.59 -4.07
C LYS A 102 -10.85 -7.95 -2.85
N PHE A 103 -10.70 -6.62 -2.72
CA PHE A 103 -11.34 -5.83 -1.63
C PHE A 103 -12.11 -4.62 -2.18
N MET A 104 -12.83 -4.80 -3.30
CA MET A 104 -13.58 -3.74 -3.98
C MET A 104 -14.50 -2.99 -3.00
N ASP A 105 -14.44 -1.65 -3.04
CA ASP A 105 -15.16 -0.76 -2.11
C ASP A 105 -14.90 -1.05 -0.62
N GLY A 106 -13.76 -1.65 -0.32
CA GLY A 106 -13.38 -2.10 1.01
C GLY A 106 -11.97 -1.68 1.38
N TRP A 107 -11.35 -2.51 2.20
CA TRP A 107 -10.00 -2.30 2.68
C TRP A 107 -9.29 -3.63 2.90
N ALA A 108 -7.97 -3.57 2.85
CA ALA A 108 -7.10 -4.66 3.26
C ALA A 108 -5.97 -4.12 4.14
N TYR A 109 -5.58 -4.86 5.15
CA TYR A 109 -4.39 -4.56 5.94
C TYR A 109 -3.66 -5.84 6.32
N ARG A 110 -2.36 -5.71 6.56
CA ARG A 110 -1.54 -6.83 7.01
C ARG A 110 -1.90 -7.22 8.44
N SER A 111 -2.16 -8.50 8.64
CA SER A 111 -2.46 -9.06 9.96
C SER A 111 -1.25 -8.92 10.90
N SER A 112 -1.51 -8.63 12.17
CA SER A 112 -0.45 -8.45 13.17
C SER A 112 0.42 -9.69 13.29
N GLY A 113 1.73 -9.49 13.34
CA GLY A 113 2.72 -10.56 13.46
C GLY A 113 3.02 -11.32 12.17
N THR A 114 2.53 -10.84 11.00
CA THR A 114 2.81 -11.43 9.70
C THR A 114 3.70 -10.52 8.84
N GLY A 115 4.40 -11.11 7.86
CA GLY A 115 5.22 -10.42 6.88
C GLY A 115 6.45 -9.67 7.45
N PRO A 116 7.16 -8.92 6.62
CA PRO A 116 6.97 -8.80 5.17
C PRO A 116 7.29 -10.12 4.43
N ASP A 117 6.56 -10.40 3.34
CA ASP A 117 6.60 -11.69 2.64
C ASP A 117 7.46 -11.66 1.36
N ARG A 118 8.23 -10.59 1.15
CA ARG A 118 9.07 -10.35 -0.02
C ARG A 118 8.22 -10.31 -1.31
N ALA A 119 8.69 -10.98 -2.37
CA ALA A 119 8.00 -11.02 -3.67
C ALA A 119 6.90 -12.10 -3.75
N THR A 120 6.57 -12.76 -2.64
CA THR A 120 5.52 -13.77 -2.58
C THR A 120 4.30 -13.20 -1.87
N PHE A 121 3.14 -13.27 -2.51
CA PHE A 121 1.90 -12.87 -1.88
C PHE A 121 1.34 -14.03 -1.03
N GLU A 122 1.22 -13.80 0.28
CA GLU A 122 0.64 -14.74 1.23
C GLU A 122 -0.73 -14.23 1.70
N LEU A 123 -1.81 -14.75 1.12
CA LEU A 123 -3.18 -14.33 1.43
C LEU A 123 -3.50 -14.37 2.93
N SER A 124 -2.98 -15.37 3.64
CA SER A 124 -3.17 -15.55 5.08
C SER A 124 -2.54 -14.45 5.93
N SER A 125 -1.61 -13.70 5.36
CA SER A 125 -0.97 -12.53 6.01
C SER A 125 -1.82 -11.26 5.98
N TRP A 126 -3.02 -11.31 5.39
CA TRP A 126 -3.86 -10.13 5.20
C TRP A 126 -5.27 -10.32 5.74
N THR A 127 -5.83 -9.22 6.23
CA THR A 127 -7.21 -9.12 6.67
C THR A 127 -7.96 -8.18 5.74
N PHE A 128 -9.16 -8.58 5.32
CA PHE A 128 -9.99 -7.86 4.37
C PHE A 128 -11.31 -7.45 5.02
N GLY A 129 -11.81 -6.27 4.67
CA GLY A 129 -13.15 -5.83 5.01
C GLY A 129 -13.89 -5.35 3.77
N ASN A 130 -15.13 -5.76 3.65
CA ASN A 130 -16.04 -5.36 2.59
C ASN A 130 -17.01 -4.31 3.11
N GLY A 131 -17.20 -3.23 2.34
CA GLY A 131 -18.18 -2.18 2.62
C GLY A 131 -17.57 -0.87 3.07
N ALA A 132 -18.40 0.19 2.94
CA ALA A 132 -18.00 1.55 3.26
C ALA A 132 -17.44 1.64 4.68
N TRP A 133 -16.34 2.34 4.83
CA TRP A 133 -15.77 2.71 6.11
C TRP A 133 -16.84 3.43 6.94
N LYS A 134 -17.41 2.76 7.92
CA LYS A 134 -18.11 3.49 8.97
C LYS A 134 -17.04 4.19 9.80
N ARG A 135 -17.10 5.51 9.83
CA ARG A 135 -16.25 6.35 10.67
C ARG A 135 -16.29 5.79 12.10
N LEU A 136 -15.16 5.25 12.57
CA LEU A 136 -14.95 4.84 13.96
C LEU A 136 -14.74 6.09 14.85
N VAL A 137 -15.69 7.04 14.79
CA VAL A 137 -15.61 8.30 15.54
C VAL A 137 -16.86 8.54 16.39
N ASP A 138 -17.64 7.51 16.67
CA ASP A 138 -18.72 7.55 17.63
C ASP A 138 -18.44 6.53 18.75
N GLY A 139 -17.54 6.93 19.64
CA GLY A 139 -17.25 6.22 20.86
C GLY A 139 -16.50 7.11 21.82
#